data_6bc272081771232ca2bfc89488ac9abd
#
_entry.id   6bc272081771232ca2bfc89488ac9abd
#
_cell.length_a   1.000
_cell.length_b   1.000
_cell.length_c   1.000
_cell.angle_alpha   90.00
_cell.angle_beta   90.00
_cell.angle_gamma   90.00
#
_symmetry.space_group_name_H-M   'P 1'
#
loop_
_entity.id
_entity.type
_entity.pdbx_description
1 polymer ?
#
loop_
_entity_poly.entity_id
_entity_poly.type
_entity_poly.pdbx_seq_one_letter_code
_entity_poly.pdbx_strand_id
1 'polypeptide(L)'
;MEEENMTETNPNWFNNHVSEWLDEGWDTTEISQYLETNDSTATEALMRVEYLIQATKSLIERMSHDWLERLDISEGLFSEWIEALANPMDFPDINERYEQWAKINRRWELVLEDNRRDWESVMMGDERMLILARCDALDESSKIQLNLIIPLMNDPHLFSDIDDQLSEIEQNEARQKRTIYSAAQALKEAGYNVDNIDEMNLVDALQEIAQRQRLHNYHEMIRLQIIDEIAEFDDQLADKYEAERKLLLGSNSEDDLTDLSKQISSMGSDLKSRLYHLNNDISNWADAGIKFAAPSIVAKDLFEWEINLPELTKEIDEHLAVVERFRFFEQRITEVQDAKQYIGYLEHTEALTEMVDQLDLQWKDTELQCYSIIEKYQTLGLVMDDW
;
A
#
# COMPACT_ATOMS: atom_id res chain seq x y z
N MET A 1 45.48 -37.57 -10.79
CA MET A 1 44.86 -36.41 -10.16
C MET A 1 44.97 -35.30 -11.18
N GLU A 2 43.98 -35.25 -12.04
CA GLU A 2 43.82 -34.13 -13.00
C GLU A 2 42.94 -33.11 -12.29
N GLU A 3 43.53 -31.95 -12.06
CA GLU A 3 42.81 -30.78 -11.59
C GLU A 3 41.91 -30.31 -12.75
N GLU A 4 40.59 -30.43 -12.56
CA GLU A 4 39.62 -29.75 -13.38
C GLU A 4 39.83 -28.23 -13.22
N ASN A 5 40.42 -27.61 -14.24
CA ASN A 5 40.37 -26.16 -14.43
C ASN A 5 38.89 -25.80 -14.58
N MET A 6 38.27 -25.38 -13.48
CA MET A 6 37.08 -24.55 -13.56
C MET A 6 37.50 -23.24 -14.25
N THR A 7 37.18 -23.12 -15.52
CA THR A 7 37.25 -21.87 -16.25
C THR A 7 36.33 -20.89 -15.53
N GLU A 8 36.95 -19.91 -14.84
CA GLU A 8 36.24 -18.71 -14.40
C GLU A 8 35.60 -18.10 -15.66
N THR A 9 34.31 -18.23 -15.80
CA THR A 9 33.53 -17.55 -16.84
C THR A 9 33.72 -16.04 -16.61
N ASN A 10 34.30 -15.36 -17.62
CA ASN A 10 34.50 -13.91 -17.59
C ASN A 10 33.12 -13.28 -17.47
N PRO A 11 32.79 -12.51 -16.41
CA PRO A 11 31.47 -11.96 -16.18
C PRO A 11 30.96 -11.01 -17.30
N ASN A 12 31.79 -10.71 -18.29
CA ASN A 12 31.47 -9.85 -19.41
C ASN A 12 31.70 -10.50 -20.79
N TRP A 13 31.50 -11.82 -20.88
CA TRP A 13 31.70 -12.60 -22.10
C TRP A 13 30.88 -12.10 -23.31
N PHE A 14 29.75 -11.43 -23.07
CA PHE A 14 28.80 -10.93 -24.07
C PHE A 14 29.02 -9.45 -24.45
N ASN A 15 29.92 -8.72 -23.80
CA ASN A 15 30.07 -7.28 -23.98
C ASN A 15 30.35 -6.85 -25.46
N ASN A 16 31.06 -7.67 -26.20
CA ASN A 16 31.33 -7.37 -27.63
C ASN A 16 30.03 -7.39 -28.44
N HIS A 17 29.17 -8.39 -28.23
CA HIS A 17 27.90 -8.49 -28.93
C HIS A 17 26.93 -7.36 -28.49
N VAL A 18 26.87 -7.04 -27.21
CA VAL A 18 26.07 -5.92 -26.71
C VAL A 18 26.52 -4.58 -27.31
N SER A 19 27.84 -4.37 -27.46
CA SER A 19 28.38 -3.16 -28.11
C SER A 19 28.01 -3.10 -29.60
N GLU A 20 28.08 -4.22 -30.31
CA GLU A 20 27.68 -4.30 -31.73
C GLU A 20 26.18 -3.98 -31.89
N TRP A 21 25.32 -4.52 -31.04
CA TRP A 21 23.88 -4.25 -31.08
C TRP A 21 23.53 -2.82 -30.70
N LEU A 22 24.25 -2.22 -29.75
CA LEU A 22 24.10 -0.81 -29.41
C LEU A 22 24.50 0.10 -30.57
N ASP A 23 25.59 -0.24 -31.28
CA ASP A 23 26.05 0.48 -32.48
C ASP A 23 25.03 0.34 -33.63
N GLU A 24 24.28 -0.75 -33.70
CA GLU A 24 23.16 -0.95 -34.63
C GLU A 24 21.91 -0.16 -34.25
N GLY A 25 21.86 0.43 -33.05
CA GLY A 25 20.74 1.27 -32.54
C GLY A 25 19.72 0.55 -31.66
N TRP A 26 20.01 -0.66 -31.19
CA TRP A 26 19.13 -1.38 -30.28
C TRP A 26 19.26 -0.88 -28.85
N ASP A 27 18.12 -0.90 -28.09
CA ASP A 27 18.17 -0.78 -26.63
C ASP A 27 18.66 -2.10 -26.02
N THR A 28 19.88 -2.06 -25.49
CA THR A 28 20.55 -3.23 -24.94
C THR A 28 20.37 -3.40 -23.42
N THR A 29 19.57 -2.57 -22.77
CA THR A 29 19.42 -2.55 -21.31
C THR A 29 18.87 -3.88 -20.79
N GLU A 30 17.74 -4.34 -21.30
CA GLU A 30 17.12 -5.61 -20.91
C GLU A 30 17.88 -6.83 -21.45
N ILE A 31 18.46 -6.71 -22.64
CA ILE A 31 19.32 -7.73 -23.22
C ILE A 31 20.48 -8.03 -22.27
N SER A 32 21.18 -7.02 -21.79
CA SER A 32 22.31 -7.17 -20.88
C SER A 32 21.90 -7.87 -19.59
N GLN A 33 20.79 -7.44 -18.99
CA GLN A 33 20.24 -8.06 -17.81
C GLN A 33 19.83 -9.53 -18.02
N TYR A 34 19.24 -9.84 -19.18
CA TYR A 34 18.88 -11.20 -19.54
C TYR A 34 20.11 -12.11 -19.69
N LEU A 35 21.17 -11.61 -20.34
CA LEU A 35 22.42 -12.36 -20.53
C LEU A 35 23.16 -12.59 -19.20
N GLU A 36 23.21 -11.58 -18.32
CA GLU A 36 23.77 -11.72 -16.97
C GLU A 36 23.04 -12.77 -16.14
N THR A 37 21.72 -12.80 -16.23
CA THR A 37 20.88 -13.74 -15.45
C THR A 37 21.04 -15.17 -15.96
N ASN A 38 21.39 -15.40 -17.25
CA ASN A 38 21.47 -16.70 -17.90
C ASN A 38 22.92 -17.13 -18.21
N ASP A 39 23.91 -16.70 -17.44
CA ASP A 39 25.32 -17.00 -17.62
C ASP A 39 25.62 -18.53 -17.69
N SER A 40 24.89 -19.33 -16.94
CA SER A 40 25.02 -20.81 -16.95
C SER A 40 24.62 -21.45 -18.28
N THR A 41 23.81 -20.79 -19.12
CA THR A 41 23.33 -21.19 -20.44
C THR A 41 23.70 -20.17 -21.52
N ALA A 42 24.89 -19.58 -21.38
CA ALA A 42 25.39 -18.46 -22.14
C ALA A 42 25.16 -18.56 -23.66
N THR A 43 25.50 -19.67 -24.27
CA THR A 43 25.36 -19.88 -25.71
C THR A 43 23.90 -19.89 -26.15
N GLU A 44 23.01 -20.52 -25.37
CA GLU A 44 21.58 -20.56 -25.68
C GLU A 44 20.94 -19.17 -25.50
N ALA A 45 21.35 -18.45 -24.45
CA ALA A 45 20.87 -17.09 -24.19
C ALA A 45 21.29 -16.14 -25.34
N LEU A 46 22.53 -16.23 -25.78
CA LEU A 46 23.03 -15.43 -26.93
C LEU A 46 22.26 -15.74 -28.22
N MET A 47 22.11 -17.03 -28.55
CA MET A 47 21.35 -17.45 -29.74
C MET A 47 19.90 -16.96 -29.71
N ARG A 48 19.30 -16.94 -28.51
CA ARG A 48 17.93 -16.42 -28.34
C ARG A 48 17.86 -14.91 -28.61
N VAL A 49 18.80 -14.14 -28.10
CA VAL A 49 18.88 -12.69 -28.37
C VAL A 49 19.11 -12.42 -29.86
N GLU A 50 20.05 -13.10 -30.50
CA GLU A 50 20.27 -12.98 -31.94
C GLU A 50 19.01 -13.30 -32.74
N TYR A 51 18.30 -14.36 -32.38
CA TYR A 51 17.01 -14.69 -32.99
C TYR A 51 15.98 -13.58 -32.82
N LEU A 52 15.85 -13.02 -31.60
CA LEU A 52 14.92 -11.93 -31.34
C LEU A 52 15.25 -10.69 -32.18
N ILE A 53 16.51 -10.30 -32.27
CA ILE A 53 16.96 -9.18 -33.11
C ILE A 53 16.61 -9.41 -34.61
N GLN A 54 16.87 -10.59 -35.15
CA GLN A 54 16.53 -10.90 -36.54
C GLN A 54 15.01 -10.94 -36.78
N ALA A 55 14.27 -11.50 -35.83
CA ALA A 55 12.81 -11.55 -35.88
C ALA A 55 12.21 -10.13 -35.80
N THR A 56 12.78 -9.27 -34.96
CA THR A 56 12.38 -7.86 -34.83
C THR A 56 12.64 -7.08 -36.14
N LYS A 57 13.82 -7.24 -36.77
CA LYS A 57 14.10 -6.63 -38.07
C LYS A 57 13.06 -7.03 -39.12
N SER A 58 12.76 -8.33 -39.20
CA SER A 58 11.76 -8.85 -40.15
C SER A 58 10.33 -8.33 -39.82
N LEU A 59 9.97 -8.16 -38.55
CA LEU A 59 8.69 -7.59 -38.17
C LEU A 59 8.57 -6.11 -38.56
N ILE A 60 9.60 -5.32 -38.30
CA ILE A 60 9.65 -3.90 -38.69
C ILE A 60 9.54 -3.76 -40.23
N GLU A 61 10.21 -4.61 -41.00
CA GLU A 61 10.09 -4.60 -42.47
C GLU A 61 8.64 -4.93 -42.87
N ARG A 62 7.98 -5.91 -42.28
CA ARG A 62 6.58 -6.25 -42.58
C ARG A 62 5.64 -5.11 -42.21
N MET A 63 5.80 -4.52 -41.04
CA MET A 63 5.00 -3.35 -40.60
C MET A 63 5.19 -2.16 -41.54
N SER A 64 6.42 -1.88 -41.94
CA SER A 64 6.72 -0.78 -42.86
C SER A 64 6.08 -1.00 -44.24
N HIS A 65 6.04 -2.24 -44.70
CA HIS A 65 5.37 -2.58 -45.98
C HIS A 65 3.85 -2.39 -45.84
N ASP A 66 3.24 -2.94 -44.79
CA ASP A 66 1.80 -2.81 -44.55
C ASP A 66 1.39 -1.33 -44.34
N TRP A 67 2.24 -0.53 -43.71
CA TRP A 67 2.04 0.91 -43.54
C TRP A 67 2.06 1.67 -44.89
N LEU A 68 3.04 1.40 -45.75
CA LEU A 68 3.16 2.07 -47.06
C LEU A 68 1.99 1.76 -48.00
N GLU A 69 1.41 0.56 -47.89
CA GLU A 69 0.22 0.18 -48.67
C GLU A 69 -1.09 0.81 -48.13
N ARG A 70 -1.12 1.26 -46.84
CA ARG A 70 -2.33 1.66 -46.10
C ARG A 70 -2.12 2.95 -45.32
N LEU A 71 -1.82 4.02 -46.02
CA LEU A 71 -1.52 5.35 -45.46
C LEU A 71 -2.61 5.96 -44.54
N ASP A 72 -3.79 5.41 -44.50
CA ASP A 72 -4.96 5.93 -43.80
C ASP A 72 -5.27 5.24 -42.46
N ILE A 73 -4.56 4.16 -42.16
CA ILE A 73 -4.83 3.39 -40.93
C ILE A 73 -3.66 3.48 -39.96
N SER A 74 -3.70 4.47 -39.07
CA SER A 74 -2.89 4.53 -37.84
C SER A 74 -1.38 4.71 -37.98
N GLU A 75 -0.96 5.81 -38.60
CA GLU A 75 0.44 6.26 -38.53
C GLU A 75 0.97 6.24 -37.08
N GLY A 76 0.12 6.53 -36.11
CA GLY A 76 0.44 6.49 -34.69
C GLY A 76 0.71 5.09 -34.14
N LEU A 77 -0.14 4.09 -34.47
CA LEU A 77 -0.03 2.74 -33.89
C LEU A 77 1.26 2.03 -34.33
N PHE A 78 1.59 2.07 -35.61
CA PHE A 78 2.84 1.46 -36.10
C PHE A 78 4.08 2.20 -35.63
N SER A 79 4.02 3.53 -35.51
CA SER A 79 5.13 4.31 -34.96
C SER A 79 5.42 3.91 -33.53
N GLU A 80 4.39 3.75 -32.70
CA GLU A 80 4.51 3.30 -31.31
C GLU A 80 5.11 1.90 -31.22
N TRP A 81 4.61 0.95 -32.04
CA TRP A 81 5.14 -0.41 -32.05
C TRP A 81 6.58 -0.49 -32.54
N ILE A 82 6.94 0.29 -33.57
CA ILE A 82 8.30 0.35 -34.08
C ILE A 82 9.26 0.97 -33.06
N GLU A 83 8.80 2.00 -32.33
CA GLU A 83 9.56 2.60 -31.24
C GLU A 83 9.79 1.62 -30.08
N ALA A 84 8.75 0.89 -29.66
CA ALA A 84 8.87 -0.15 -28.64
C ALA A 84 9.80 -1.29 -29.08
N LEU A 85 9.80 -1.67 -30.37
CA LEU A 85 10.69 -2.68 -30.93
C LEU A 85 12.17 -2.25 -30.99
N ALA A 86 12.53 -1.03 -30.59
CA ALA A 86 13.93 -0.67 -30.32
C ALA A 86 14.54 -1.57 -29.22
N ASN A 87 13.70 -2.11 -28.32
CA ASN A 87 14.03 -3.20 -27.40
C ASN A 87 13.60 -4.55 -28.02
N PRO A 88 14.51 -5.42 -28.52
CA PRO A 88 14.14 -6.69 -29.10
C PRO A 88 13.45 -7.68 -28.13
N MET A 89 13.53 -7.44 -26.83
CA MET A 89 12.86 -8.29 -25.84
C MET A 89 11.34 -8.13 -25.87
N ASP A 90 10.81 -7.02 -26.40
CA ASP A 90 9.39 -6.76 -26.57
C ASP A 90 8.79 -7.43 -27.84
N PHE A 91 9.64 -8.02 -28.69
CA PHE A 91 9.21 -8.67 -29.92
C PHE A 91 8.04 -9.66 -29.75
N PRO A 92 8.02 -10.57 -28.77
CA PRO A 92 6.95 -11.56 -28.68
C PRO A 92 5.56 -10.91 -28.49
N ASP A 93 5.48 -9.90 -27.64
CA ASP A 93 4.22 -9.19 -27.35
C ASP A 93 3.75 -8.37 -28.56
N ILE A 94 4.65 -7.58 -29.14
CA ILE A 94 4.31 -6.75 -30.30
C ILE A 94 4.01 -7.59 -31.54
N ASN A 95 4.74 -8.70 -31.75
CA ASN A 95 4.43 -9.61 -32.85
C ASN A 95 3.03 -10.24 -32.70
N GLU A 96 2.61 -10.59 -31.49
CA GLU A 96 1.27 -11.11 -31.25
C GLU A 96 0.20 -10.05 -31.58
N ARG A 97 0.38 -8.82 -31.11
CA ARG A 97 -0.51 -7.68 -31.43
C ARG A 97 -0.58 -7.40 -32.92
N TYR A 98 0.58 -7.38 -33.59
CA TYR A 98 0.61 -7.18 -35.05
C TYR A 98 -0.07 -8.30 -35.82
N GLU A 99 0.14 -9.57 -35.46
CA GLU A 99 -0.52 -10.71 -36.12
C GLU A 99 -2.05 -10.68 -35.90
N GLN A 100 -2.51 -10.24 -34.74
CA GLN A 100 -3.94 -10.05 -34.49
C GLN A 100 -4.50 -8.93 -35.38
N TRP A 101 -3.83 -7.78 -35.43
CA TRP A 101 -4.21 -6.67 -36.26
C TRP A 101 -4.21 -7.06 -37.77
N ALA A 102 -3.13 -7.67 -38.25
CA ALA A 102 -3.02 -8.11 -39.65
C ALA A 102 -4.09 -9.11 -40.02
N LYS A 103 -4.46 -10.04 -39.12
CA LYS A 103 -5.51 -11.03 -39.34
C LYS A 103 -6.89 -10.37 -39.53
N ILE A 104 -7.18 -9.35 -38.72
CA ILE A 104 -8.43 -8.60 -38.79
C ILE A 104 -8.48 -7.78 -40.09
N ASN A 105 -7.45 -7.01 -40.36
CA ASN A 105 -7.45 -6.09 -41.50
C ASN A 105 -7.37 -6.80 -42.84
N ARG A 106 -6.56 -7.87 -42.98
CA ARG A 106 -6.51 -8.66 -44.23
C ARG A 106 -7.84 -9.36 -44.53
N ARG A 107 -8.53 -9.92 -43.52
CA ARG A 107 -9.85 -10.52 -43.72
C ARG A 107 -10.89 -9.48 -44.13
N TRP A 108 -10.84 -8.33 -43.50
CA TRP A 108 -11.75 -7.24 -43.78
C TRP A 108 -11.63 -6.74 -45.23
N GLU A 109 -10.42 -6.56 -45.71
CA GLU A 109 -10.18 -6.14 -47.09
C GLU A 109 -10.63 -7.16 -48.15
N LEU A 110 -10.35 -8.44 -47.91
CA LEU A 110 -10.82 -9.49 -48.80
C LEU A 110 -12.37 -9.50 -48.87
N VAL A 111 -13.03 -9.32 -47.76
CA VAL A 111 -14.50 -9.18 -47.73
C VAL A 111 -14.96 -7.92 -48.46
N LEU A 112 -14.23 -6.82 -48.35
CA LEU A 112 -14.51 -5.57 -49.08
C LEU A 112 -14.46 -5.71 -50.59
N GLU A 113 -13.51 -6.47 -51.10
CA GLU A 113 -13.34 -6.67 -52.55
C GLU A 113 -14.24 -7.79 -53.09
N ASP A 114 -14.27 -8.94 -52.42
CA ASP A 114 -14.90 -10.15 -52.97
C ASP A 114 -16.43 -10.08 -52.93
N ASN A 115 -17.06 -9.52 -51.89
CA ASN A 115 -18.54 -9.53 -51.77
C ASN A 115 -19.24 -8.27 -52.29
N ARG A 116 -18.50 -7.25 -52.72
CA ARG A 116 -19.08 -6.00 -53.21
C ARG A 116 -20.08 -6.23 -54.36
N ARG A 117 -19.73 -7.08 -55.32
CA ARG A 117 -20.56 -7.38 -56.50
C ARG A 117 -21.84 -8.10 -56.14
N ASP A 118 -21.81 -8.96 -55.13
CA ASP A 118 -22.96 -9.70 -54.67
C ASP A 118 -24.00 -8.76 -54.04
N TRP A 119 -23.54 -7.81 -53.22
CA TRP A 119 -24.38 -6.78 -52.62
C TRP A 119 -24.96 -5.79 -53.68
N GLU A 120 -24.14 -5.37 -54.67
CA GLU A 120 -24.60 -4.54 -55.76
C GLU A 120 -25.64 -5.27 -56.62
N SER A 121 -25.51 -6.57 -56.85
CA SER A 121 -26.43 -7.37 -57.67
C SER A 121 -27.83 -7.46 -57.11
N VAL A 122 -27.98 -7.39 -55.78
CA VAL A 122 -29.26 -7.37 -55.08
C VAL A 122 -29.72 -5.95 -54.70
N MET A 123 -29.09 -4.91 -55.21
CA MET A 123 -29.37 -3.49 -54.95
C MET A 123 -29.21 -3.06 -53.47
N MET A 124 -28.32 -3.71 -52.71
CA MET A 124 -28.04 -3.43 -51.30
C MET A 124 -26.63 -2.83 -51.10
N GLY A 125 -26.11 -2.10 -52.09
CA GLY A 125 -24.81 -1.46 -51.99
C GLY A 125 -24.75 -0.36 -50.93
N ASP A 126 -25.83 0.39 -50.74
CA ASP A 126 -25.90 1.45 -49.71
C ASP A 126 -25.93 0.87 -48.31
N GLU A 127 -26.64 -0.24 -48.07
CA GLU A 127 -26.68 -0.97 -46.80
C GLU A 127 -25.30 -1.52 -46.43
N ARG A 128 -24.58 -2.07 -47.43
CA ARG A 128 -23.21 -2.51 -47.26
C ARG A 128 -22.29 -1.37 -46.81
N MET A 129 -22.36 -0.22 -47.50
CA MET A 129 -21.56 0.95 -47.15
C MET A 129 -21.86 1.45 -45.73
N LEU A 130 -23.15 1.37 -45.30
CA LEU A 130 -23.54 1.72 -43.94
C LEU A 130 -22.92 0.78 -42.91
N ILE A 131 -22.95 -0.54 -43.17
CA ILE A 131 -22.29 -1.51 -42.27
C ILE A 131 -20.81 -1.21 -42.15
N LEU A 132 -20.12 -0.97 -43.26
CA LEU A 132 -18.70 -0.68 -43.29
C LEU A 132 -18.35 0.58 -42.47
N ALA A 133 -19.11 1.66 -42.70
CA ALA A 133 -18.90 2.91 -41.93
C ALA A 133 -19.11 2.73 -40.42
N ARG A 134 -20.07 1.88 -40.01
CA ARG A 134 -20.30 1.54 -38.61
C ARG A 134 -19.16 0.70 -38.05
N CYS A 135 -18.62 -0.26 -38.81
CA CYS A 135 -17.47 -1.06 -38.43
C CYS A 135 -16.21 -0.19 -38.25
N ASP A 136 -15.99 0.77 -39.15
CA ASP A 136 -14.85 1.71 -39.09
C ASP A 136 -14.95 2.65 -37.88
N ALA A 137 -16.17 2.98 -37.45
CA ALA A 137 -16.42 3.84 -36.29
C ALA A 137 -16.19 3.16 -34.91
N LEU A 138 -16.05 1.82 -34.90
CA LEU A 138 -15.79 1.06 -33.69
C LEU A 138 -14.37 1.33 -33.16
N ASP A 139 -14.22 1.27 -31.84
CA ASP A 139 -12.92 1.24 -31.19
C ASP A 139 -12.09 0.01 -31.63
N GLU A 140 -10.76 0.13 -31.66
CA GLU A 140 -9.87 -0.96 -32.11
C GLU A 140 -10.09 -2.27 -31.33
N SER A 141 -10.35 -2.18 -30.05
CA SER A 141 -10.66 -3.34 -29.20
C SER A 141 -11.98 -4.01 -29.57
N SER A 142 -12.97 -3.22 -29.99
CA SER A 142 -14.27 -3.71 -30.44
C SER A 142 -14.19 -4.33 -31.85
N LYS A 143 -13.27 -3.87 -32.70
CA LYS A 143 -13.03 -4.42 -34.05
C LYS A 143 -12.63 -5.89 -34.04
N ILE A 144 -12.06 -6.40 -32.96
CA ILE A 144 -11.78 -7.84 -32.80
C ILE A 144 -13.05 -8.68 -32.97
N GLN A 145 -14.20 -8.16 -32.56
CA GLN A 145 -15.48 -8.85 -32.65
C GLN A 145 -16.06 -8.88 -34.08
N LEU A 146 -15.51 -8.08 -35.01
CA LEU A 146 -15.89 -8.11 -36.42
C LEU A 146 -15.64 -9.48 -37.06
N ASN A 147 -14.81 -10.32 -36.47
CA ASN A 147 -14.68 -11.71 -36.92
C ASN A 147 -16.02 -12.51 -36.93
N LEU A 148 -17.01 -12.07 -36.15
CA LEU A 148 -18.34 -12.65 -36.16
C LEU A 148 -19.16 -12.18 -37.37
N ILE A 149 -18.94 -10.96 -37.84
CA ILE A 149 -19.69 -10.32 -38.96
C ILE A 149 -19.08 -10.67 -40.31
N ILE A 150 -17.75 -10.81 -40.42
CA ILE A 150 -17.06 -11.09 -41.67
C ILE A 150 -17.63 -12.29 -42.44
N PRO A 151 -17.91 -13.45 -41.83
CA PRO A 151 -18.52 -14.57 -42.56
C PRO A 151 -19.92 -14.27 -43.09
N LEU A 152 -20.70 -13.45 -42.39
CA LEU A 152 -22.08 -13.09 -42.77
C LEU A 152 -22.11 -12.12 -43.94
N MET A 153 -21.08 -11.28 -44.09
CA MET A 153 -20.96 -10.31 -45.20
C MET A 153 -20.89 -10.97 -46.58
N ASN A 154 -20.65 -12.28 -46.65
CA ASN A 154 -20.65 -13.02 -47.91
C ASN A 154 -22.07 -13.26 -48.49
N ASP A 155 -23.11 -13.07 -47.67
CA ASP A 155 -24.51 -13.24 -48.12
C ASP A 155 -25.34 -11.97 -47.79
N PRO A 156 -25.69 -11.15 -48.78
CA PRO A 156 -26.51 -9.95 -48.57
C PRO A 156 -27.87 -10.21 -47.92
N HIS A 157 -28.40 -11.43 -48.04
CA HIS A 157 -29.70 -11.80 -47.42
C HIS A 157 -29.61 -11.90 -45.91
N LEU A 158 -28.40 -11.98 -45.34
CA LEU A 158 -28.12 -11.97 -43.88
C LEU A 158 -27.98 -10.55 -43.30
N PHE A 159 -28.36 -9.51 -44.06
CA PHE A 159 -28.24 -8.12 -43.61
C PHE A 159 -28.85 -7.89 -42.22
N SER A 160 -30.01 -8.46 -41.92
CA SER A 160 -30.65 -8.32 -40.59
C SER A 160 -29.78 -8.91 -39.48
N ASP A 161 -29.19 -10.07 -39.70
CA ASP A 161 -28.32 -10.75 -38.71
C ASP A 161 -27.03 -9.96 -38.50
N ILE A 162 -26.48 -9.37 -39.57
CA ILE A 162 -25.32 -8.49 -39.52
C ILE A 162 -25.63 -7.23 -38.71
N ASP A 163 -26.77 -6.58 -39.00
CA ASP A 163 -27.21 -5.37 -38.32
C ASP A 163 -27.44 -5.62 -36.83
N ASP A 164 -28.08 -6.74 -36.47
CA ASP A 164 -28.33 -7.14 -35.10
C ASP A 164 -27.00 -7.38 -34.33
N GLN A 165 -26.04 -8.13 -34.92
CA GLN A 165 -24.73 -8.38 -34.30
C GLN A 165 -23.89 -7.11 -34.16
N LEU A 166 -23.87 -6.26 -35.19
CA LEU A 166 -23.16 -4.99 -35.14
C LEU A 166 -23.76 -4.06 -34.09
N SER A 167 -25.08 -4.03 -33.99
CA SER A 167 -25.79 -3.27 -32.96
C SER A 167 -25.47 -3.76 -31.54
N GLU A 168 -25.28 -5.07 -31.37
CA GLU A 168 -24.83 -5.64 -30.07
C GLU A 168 -23.41 -5.19 -29.71
N ILE A 169 -22.48 -5.23 -30.69
CA ILE A 169 -21.09 -4.75 -30.50
C ILE A 169 -21.09 -3.27 -30.12
N GLU A 170 -21.80 -2.42 -30.86
CA GLU A 170 -21.91 -0.98 -30.57
C GLU A 170 -22.53 -0.71 -29.19
N GLN A 171 -23.54 -1.46 -28.79
CA GLN A 171 -24.14 -1.33 -27.47
C GLN A 171 -23.19 -1.73 -26.36
N ASN A 172 -22.40 -2.79 -26.56
CA ASN A 172 -21.39 -3.22 -25.60
C ASN A 172 -20.30 -2.17 -25.45
N GLU A 173 -19.78 -1.64 -26.57
CA GLU A 173 -18.84 -0.54 -26.58
C GLU A 173 -19.39 0.70 -25.86
N ALA A 174 -20.61 1.09 -26.19
CA ALA A 174 -21.26 2.23 -25.54
C ALA A 174 -21.47 2.03 -24.02
N ARG A 175 -21.73 0.79 -23.58
CA ARG A 175 -21.80 0.47 -22.14
C ARG A 175 -20.44 0.60 -21.48
N GLN A 176 -19.39 0.07 -22.10
CA GLN A 176 -18.02 0.17 -21.59
C GLN A 176 -17.58 1.63 -21.50
N LYS A 177 -17.78 2.44 -22.55
CA LYS A 177 -17.49 3.87 -22.53
C LYS A 177 -18.23 4.61 -21.41
N ARG A 178 -19.50 4.29 -21.19
CA ARG A 178 -20.28 4.87 -20.07
C ARG A 178 -19.71 4.47 -18.70
N THR A 179 -19.30 3.22 -18.55
CA THR A 179 -18.69 2.73 -17.29
C THR A 179 -17.37 3.45 -17.03
N ILE A 180 -16.51 3.57 -18.05
CA ILE A 180 -15.25 4.33 -17.99
C ILE A 180 -15.52 5.78 -17.60
N TYR A 181 -16.44 6.45 -18.30
CA TYR A 181 -16.79 7.84 -18.03
C TYR A 181 -17.31 8.04 -16.60
N SER A 182 -18.21 7.17 -16.14
CA SER A 182 -18.72 7.21 -14.77
C SER A 182 -17.63 7.03 -13.73
N ALA A 183 -16.72 6.08 -13.97
CA ALA A 183 -15.58 5.84 -13.07
C ALA A 183 -14.57 7.01 -13.10
N ALA A 184 -14.30 7.55 -14.28
CA ALA A 184 -13.45 8.75 -14.44
C ALA A 184 -14.04 9.95 -13.70
N GLN A 185 -15.34 10.17 -13.81
CA GLN A 185 -16.03 11.25 -13.09
C GLN A 185 -15.89 11.09 -11.56
N ALA A 186 -16.11 9.89 -11.04
CA ALA A 186 -15.95 9.61 -9.62
C ALA A 186 -14.51 9.83 -9.13
N LEU A 187 -13.51 9.40 -9.92
CA LEU A 187 -12.09 9.63 -9.62
C LEU A 187 -11.73 11.12 -9.67
N LYS A 188 -12.30 11.87 -10.62
CA LYS A 188 -12.10 13.32 -10.72
C LYS A 188 -12.68 14.05 -9.50
N GLU A 189 -13.85 13.65 -9.03
CA GLU A 189 -14.47 14.16 -7.80
C GLU A 189 -13.64 13.80 -6.56
N ALA A 190 -12.97 12.65 -6.58
CA ALA A 190 -12.01 12.25 -5.55
C ALA A 190 -10.64 12.97 -5.64
N GLY A 191 -10.42 13.81 -6.66
CA GLY A 191 -9.22 14.64 -6.81
C GLY A 191 -8.12 14.06 -7.69
N TYR A 192 -8.39 12.97 -8.43
CA TYR A 192 -7.43 12.39 -9.37
C TYR A 192 -7.48 13.08 -10.73
N ASN A 193 -6.31 13.23 -11.36
CA ASN A 193 -6.25 13.71 -12.73
C ASN A 193 -6.58 12.56 -13.70
N VAL A 194 -7.65 12.74 -14.47
CA VAL A 194 -8.17 11.78 -15.45
C VAL A 194 -8.53 12.48 -16.78
N ASP A 195 -7.91 13.62 -17.06
CA ASP A 195 -8.33 14.50 -18.16
C ASP A 195 -8.09 13.91 -19.57
N ASN A 196 -7.19 12.92 -19.73
CA ASN A 196 -6.83 12.36 -21.04
C ASN A 196 -7.58 11.05 -21.37
N ILE A 197 -8.51 10.60 -20.54
CA ILE A 197 -9.20 9.31 -20.73
C ILE A 197 -10.08 9.33 -22.00
N ASP A 198 -10.64 10.47 -22.37
CA ASP A 198 -11.48 10.61 -23.54
C ASP A 198 -10.68 10.47 -24.88
N GLU A 199 -9.37 10.63 -24.83
CA GLU A 199 -8.45 10.53 -25.97
C GLU A 199 -7.83 9.12 -26.12
N MET A 200 -8.01 8.27 -25.10
CA MET A 200 -7.46 6.91 -25.05
C MET A 200 -8.36 5.92 -25.77
N ASN A 201 -7.78 4.85 -26.31
CA ASN A 201 -8.58 3.68 -26.70
C ASN A 201 -9.19 3.02 -25.48
N LEU A 202 -10.19 2.16 -25.70
CA LEU A 202 -11.01 1.58 -24.64
C LEU A 202 -10.20 0.73 -23.66
N VAL A 203 -9.19 0.02 -24.13
CA VAL A 203 -8.32 -0.85 -23.31
C VAL A 203 -7.44 -0.01 -22.42
N ASP A 204 -6.77 0.98 -22.96
CA ASP A 204 -5.87 1.86 -22.22
C ASP A 204 -6.64 2.69 -21.19
N ALA A 205 -7.83 3.20 -21.58
CA ALA A 205 -8.72 3.89 -20.67
C ALA A 205 -9.15 3.00 -19.49
N LEU A 206 -9.47 1.73 -19.74
CA LEU A 206 -9.81 0.76 -18.68
C LEU A 206 -8.61 0.49 -17.76
N GLN A 207 -7.41 0.35 -18.31
CA GLN A 207 -6.19 0.14 -17.53
C GLN A 207 -5.88 1.35 -16.64
N GLU A 208 -5.95 2.56 -17.21
CA GLU A 208 -5.73 3.80 -16.47
C GLU A 208 -6.75 3.96 -15.33
N ILE A 209 -8.05 3.74 -15.61
CA ILE A 209 -9.10 3.76 -14.59
C ILE A 209 -8.82 2.73 -13.49
N ALA A 210 -8.45 1.52 -13.87
CA ALA A 210 -8.17 0.46 -12.90
C ALA A 210 -6.96 0.81 -12.00
N GLN A 211 -5.92 1.42 -12.56
CA GLN A 211 -4.76 1.88 -11.82
C GLN A 211 -5.14 3.00 -10.85
N ARG A 212 -5.88 4.02 -11.31
CA ARG A 212 -6.36 5.12 -10.46
C ARG A 212 -7.29 4.65 -9.35
N GLN A 213 -8.13 3.66 -9.66
CA GLN A 213 -9.02 3.06 -8.67
C GLN A 213 -8.25 2.31 -7.58
N ARG A 214 -7.17 1.60 -7.93
CA ARG A 214 -6.28 0.97 -6.95
C ARG A 214 -5.64 2.01 -6.03
N LEU A 215 -5.11 3.10 -6.58
CA LEU A 215 -4.56 4.20 -5.80
C LEU A 215 -5.61 4.82 -4.88
N HIS A 216 -6.82 5.07 -5.38
CA HIS A 216 -7.94 5.58 -4.58
C HIS A 216 -8.28 4.65 -3.42
N ASN A 217 -8.41 3.35 -3.68
CA ASN A 217 -8.69 2.36 -2.63
C ASN A 217 -7.57 2.33 -1.58
N TYR A 218 -6.32 2.51 -1.99
CA TYR A 218 -5.19 2.55 -1.09
C TYR A 218 -5.21 3.83 -0.23
N HIS A 219 -5.52 4.99 -0.81
CA HIS A 219 -5.73 6.22 -0.05
C HIS A 219 -6.86 6.10 0.98
N GLU A 220 -7.99 5.46 0.62
CA GLU A 220 -9.08 5.24 1.55
C GLU A 220 -8.70 4.25 2.67
N MET A 221 -7.92 3.23 2.37
CA MET A 221 -7.38 2.32 3.38
C MET A 221 -6.49 3.08 4.38
N ILE A 222 -5.58 3.95 3.90
CA ILE A 222 -4.75 4.77 4.77
C ILE A 222 -5.60 5.74 5.61
N ARG A 223 -6.64 6.33 5.01
CA ARG A 223 -7.57 7.20 5.75
C ARG A 223 -8.25 6.48 6.92
N LEU A 224 -8.72 5.26 6.68
CA LEU A 224 -9.30 4.43 7.74
C LEU A 224 -8.26 4.06 8.80
N GLN A 225 -7.04 3.75 8.38
CA GLN A 225 -5.93 3.44 9.28
C GLN A 225 -5.57 4.64 10.18
N ILE A 226 -5.55 5.87 9.65
CA ILE A 226 -5.37 7.10 10.46
C ILE A 226 -6.45 7.22 11.53
N ILE A 227 -7.71 6.97 11.16
CA ILE A 227 -8.86 7.03 12.09
C ILE A 227 -8.72 5.97 13.18
N ASP A 228 -8.41 4.72 12.81
CA ASP A 228 -8.42 3.58 13.73
C ASP A 228 -7.15 3.51 14.61
N GLU A 229 -6.02 4.01 14.13
CA GLU A 229 -4.75 3.86 14.82
C GLU A 229 -4.25 5.15 15.49
N ILE A 230 -4.63 6.33 14.99
CA ILE A 230 -4.09 7.62 15.45
C ILE A 230 -5.15 8.52 16.07
N ALA A 231 -6.31 8.70 15.41
CA ALA A 231 -7.33 9.65 15.86
C ALA A 231 -7.95 9.27 17.23
N GLU A 232 -7.86 8.01 17.61
CA GLU A 232 -8.25 7.56 18.95
C GLU A 232 -7.40 8.20 20.04
N PHE A 233 -6.14 8.56 19.74
CA PHE A 233 -5.17 9.14 20.66
C PHE A 233 -5.06 10.66 20.54
N ASP A 234 -4.93 11.17 19.32
CA ASP A 234 -4.67 12.59 19.07
C ASP A 234 -5.24 13.04 17.70
N ASP A 235 -6.24 13.92 17.75
CA ASP A 235 -6.88 14.49 16.57
C ASP A 235 -5.89 15.37 15.76
N GLN A 236 -4.93 16.08 16.39
CA GLN A 236 -3.96 16.93 15.69
C GLN A 236 -2.92 16.09 14.93
N LEU A 237 -2.49 15.00 15.53
CA LEU A 237 -1.57 14.05 14.88
C LEU A 237 -2.28 13.34 13.71
N ALA A 238 -3.54 12.98 13.87
CA ALA A 238 -4.37 12.43 12.79
C ALA A 238 -4.53 13.42 11.64
N ASP A 239 -4.81 14.68 11.93
CA ASP A 239 -4.91 15.76 10.94
C ASP A 239 -3.60 15.95 10.16
N LYS A 240 -2.44 15.82 10.82
CA LYS A 240 -1.14 15.89 10.18
C LYS A 240 -0.97 14.76 9.16
N TYR A 241 -1.22 13.50 9.54
CA TYR A 241 -1.14 12.36 8.62
C TYR A 241 -2.16 12.46 7.49
N GLU A 242 -3.36 12.95 7.77
CA GLU A 242 -4.37 13.21 6.74
C GLU A 242 -3.93 14.29 5.75
N ALA A 243 -3.24 15.32 6.20
CA ALA A 243 -2.64 16.33 5.32
C ALA A 243 -1.52 15.73 4.45
N GLU A 244 -0.65 14.89 5.01
CA GLU A 244 0.38 14.17 4.25
C GLU A 244 -0.25 13.24 3.20
N ARG A 245 -1.29 12.47 3.56
CA ARG A 245 -2.06 11.63 2.62
C ARG A 245 -2.63 12.45 1.46
N LYS A 246 -3.20 13.64 1.75
CA LYS A 246 -3.77 14.52 0.72
C LYS A 246 -2.71 15.09 -0.23
N LEU A 247 -1.50 15.34 0.24
CA LEU A 247 -0.39 15.77 -0.62
C LEU A 247 0.00 14.68 -1.62
N LEU A 248 -0.17 13.41 -1.27
CA LEU A 248 0.12 12.27 -2.14
C LEU A 248 -0.99 11.97 -3.17
N LEU A 249 -2.18 12.60 -3.09
CA LEU A 249 -3.25 12.40 -4.10
C LEU A 249 -2.82 12.76 -5.52
N GLY A 250 -1.85 13.65 -5.70
CA GLY A 250 -1.26 14.00 -7.01
C GLY A 250 -0.07 13.13 -7.41
N SER A 251 0.41 12.26 -6.53
CA SER A 251 1.51 11.34 -6.80
C SER A 251 0.96 10.00 -7.28
N ASN A 252 1.58 9.43 -8.33
CA ASN A 252 1.26 8.08 -8.80
C ASN A 252 2.12 7.00 -8.12
N SER A 253 2.82 7.35 -7.04
CA SER A 253 3.75 6.48 -6.35
C SER A 253 3.02 5.63 -5.30
N GLU A 254 2.88 4.33 -5.55
CA GLU A 254 2.41 3.36 -4.55
C GLU A 254 3.43 3.21 -3.41
N ASP A 255 4.72 3.45 -3.68
CA ASP A 255 5.78 3.32 -2.68
C ASP A 255 5.64 4.38 -1.58
N ASP A 256 5.35 5.65 -1.96
CA ASP A 256 5.14 6.73 -0.99
C ASP A 256 3.93 6.46 -0.08
N LEU A 257 2.85 5.90 -0.64
CA LEU A 257 1.67 5.50 0.12
C LEU A 257 1.98 4.32 1.07
N THR A 258 2.77 3.37 0.59
CA THR A 258 3.20 2.23 1.40
C THR A 258 4.05 2.68 2.57
N ASP A 259 4.94 3.63 2.36
CA ASP A 259 5.80 4.17 3.42
C ASP A 259 5.00 5.00 4.43
N LEU A 260 4.02 5.79 3.97
CA LEU A 260 3.10 6.50 4.85
C LEU A 260 2.27 5.51 5.71
N SER A 261 1.73 4.46 5.10
CA SER A 261 0.99 3.40 5.82
C SER A 261 1.85 2.74 6.90
N LYS A 262 3.13 2.41 6.59
CA LYS A 262 4.07 1.86 7.58
C LYS A 262 4.35 2.82 8.72
N GLN A 263 4.50 4.12 8.43
CA GLN A 263 4.71 5.13 9.47
C GLN A 263 3.51 5.24 10.41
N ILE A 264 2.29 5.22 9.86
CA ILE A 264 1.05 5.24 10.65
C ILE A 264 0.95 4.01 11.54
N SER A 265 1.16 2.81 10.98
CA SER A 265 1.14 1.56 11.76
C SER A 265 2.21 1.53 12.86
N SER A 266 3.41 2.02 12.56
CA SER A 266 4.48 2.10 13.55
C SER A 266 4.11 3.07 14.68
N MET A 267 3.57 4.23 14.34
CA MET A 267 3.12 5.23 15.32
C MET A 267 1.94 4.69 16.15
N GLY A 268 0.92 4.11 15.51
CA GLY A 268 -0.22 3.52 16.20
C GLY A 268 0.19 2.40 17.17
N SER A 269 1.13 1.55 16.75
CA SER A 269 1.70 0.51 17.60
C SER A 269 2.46 1.09 18.81
N ASP A 270 3.25 2.16 18.60
CA ASP A 270 3.94 2.86 19.68
C ASP A 270 2.95 3.46 20.68
N LEU A 271 1.94 4.17 20.22
CA LEU A 271 0.90 4.77 21.08
C LEU A 271 0.15 3.71 21.89
N LYS A 272 -0.24 2.60 21.27
CA LYS A 272 -0.89 1.48 21.97
C LYS A 272 0.01 0.85 23.03
N SER A 273 1.31 0.70 22.71
CA SER A 273 2.30 0.19 23.65
C SER A 273 2.48 1.12 24.86
N ARG A 274 2.58 2.43 24.61
CA ARG A 274 2.70 3.45 25.67
C ARG A 274 1.47 3.46 26.59
N LEU A 275 0.27 3.44 25.99
CA LEU A 275 -0.98 3.34 26.76
C LEU A 275 -1.05 2.06 27.60
N TYR A 276 -0.62 0.92 27.03
CA TYR A 276 -0.56 -0.34 27.75
C TYR A 276 0.39 -0.27 28.95
N HIS A 277 1.60 0.28 28.76
CA HIS A 277 2.57 0.42 29.84
C HIS A 277 2.07 1.33 30.95
N LEU A 278 1.48 2.46 30.58
CA LEU A 278 0.93 3.39 31.56
C LEU A 278 -0.25 2.79 32.34
N ASN A 279 -1.15 2.06 31.69
CA ASN A 279 -2.23 1.35 32.38
C ASN A 279 -1.71 0.23 33.28
N ASN A 280 -0.62 -0.42 32.91
CA ASN A 280 0.05 -1.40 33.76
C ASN A 280 0.66 -0.75 35.00
N ASP A 281 1.29 0.42 34.86
CA ASP A 281 1.83 1.18 35.99
C ASP A 281 0.72 1.61 36.96
N ILE A 282 -0.41 2.10 36.43
CA ILE A 282 -1.61 2.43 37.27
C ILE A 282 -2.11 1.20 38.01
N SER A 283 -2.17 0.04 37.33
CA SER A 283 -2.58 -1.22 37.98
C SER A 283 -1.60 -1.60 39.10
N ASN A 284 -0.29 -1.48 38.87
CA ASN A 284 0.73 -1.77 39.88
C ASN A 284 0.62 -0.83 41.08
N TRP A 285 0.37 0.46 40.86
CA TRP A 285 0.16 1.43 41.93
C TRP A 285 -1.14 1.18 42.70
N ALA A 286 -2.22 0.79 41.99
CA ALA A 286 -3.48 0.42 42.61
C ALA A 286 -3.31 -0.83 43.48
N ASP A 287 -2.55 -1.83 43.02
CA ASP A 287 -2.20 -3.03 43.79
C ASP A 287 -1.34 -2.69 45.04
N ALA A 288 -0.48 -1.66 44.90
CA ALA A 288 0.28 -1.11 46.02
C ALA A 288 -0.60 -0.36 47.04
N GLY A 289 -1.85 -0.04 46.67
CA GLY A 289 -2.85 0.58 47.54
C GLY A 289 -3.23 2.01 47.20
N ILE A 290 -2.70 2.57 46.08
CA ILE A 290 -3.12 3.90 45.63
C ILE A 290 -4.52 3.84 45.00
N LYS A 291 -5.33 4.82 45.28
CA LYS A 291 -6.71 4.91 44.78
C LYS A 291 -6.80 5.94 43.66
N PHE A 292 -7.00 5.47 42.44
CA PHE A 292 -7.27 6.31 41.28
C PHE A 292 -8.77 6.50 41.07
N ALA A 293 -9.16 7.64 40.52
CA ALA A 293 -10.54 7.93 40.13
C ALA A 293 -11.07 7.00 39.04
N ALA A 294 -10.19 6.58 38.10
CA ALA A 294 -10.49 5.61 37.07
C ALA A 294 -9.49 4.44 37.13
N PRO A 295 -9.95 3.20 36.83
CA PRO A 295 -9.10 2.01 36.89
C PRO A 295 -8.11 1.93 35.69
N SER A 296 -8.34 2.71 34.66
CA SER A 296 -7.51 2.77 33.42
C SER A 296 -7.68 4.12 32.73
N ILE A 297 -6.67 4.47 31.95
CA ILE A 297 -6.63 5.67 31.11
C ILE A 297 -7.22 5.34 29.74
N VAL A 298 -7.99 6.25 29.18
CA VAL A 298 -8.44 6.17 27.79
C VAL A 298 -7.37 6.76 26.84
N ALA A 299 -7.41 6.35 25.58
CA ALA A 299 -6.39 6.72 24.60
C ALA A 299 -6.19 8.25 24.46
N LYS A 300 -7.27 9.04 24.50
CA LYS A 300 -7.22 10.52 24.39
C LYS A 300 -6.46 11.22 25.51
N ASP A 301 -6.41 10.61 26.68
CA ASP A 301 -5.75 11.21 27.85
C ASP A 301 -4.27 10.84 27.95
N LEU A 302 -3.77 9.97 27.05
CA LEU A 302 -2.41 9.42 27.09
C LEU A 302 -1.34 10.52 27.20
N PHE A 303 -1.37 11.53 26.34
CA PHE A 303 -0.36 12.58 26.32
C PHE A 303 -0.41 13.47 27.56
N GLU A 304 -1.60 13.77 28.09
CA GLU A 304 -1.77 14.54 29.32
C GLU A 304 -1.20 13.78 30.52
N TRP A 305 -1.46 12.48 30.59
CA TRP A 305 -0.90 11.64 31.64
C TRP A 305 0.62 11.51 31.52
N GLU A 306 1.18 11.37 30.33
CA GLU A 306 2.63 11.28 30.14
C GLU A 306 3.36 12.56 30.55
N ILE A 307 2.76 13.73 30.29
CA ILE A 307 3.33 15.02 30.72
C ILE A 307 3.38 15.09 32.24
N ASN A 308 2.35 14.62 32.94
CA ASN A 308 2.24 14.68 34.40
C ASN A 308 2.90 13.45 35.10
N LEU A 309 3.26 12.42 34.34
CA LEU A 309 3.78 11.15 34.88
C LEU A 309 4.99 11.29 35.82
N PRO A 310 6.02 12.12 35.52
CA PRO A 310 7.18 12.25 36.39
C PRO A 310 6.83 12.82 37.77
N GLU A 311 5.91 13.81 37.81
CA GLU A 311 5.46 14.43 39.05
C GLU A 311 4.58 13.49 39.83
N LEU A 312 3.62 12.85 39.16
CA LEU A 312 2.75 11.84 39.75
C LEU A 312 3.51 10.65 40.34
N THR A 313 4.51 10.14 39.61
CA THR A 313 5.37 9.05 40.10
C THR A 313 6.07 9.44 41.41
N LYS A 314 6.59 10.66 41.47
CA LYS A 314 7.26 11.18 42.66
C LYS A 314 6.26 11.28 43.85
N GLU A 315 5.05 11.81 43.62
CA GLU A 315 4.01 11.91 44.65
C GLU A 315 3.58 10.52 45.17
N ILE A 316 3.47 9.54 44.25
CA ILE A 316 3.14 8.15 44.62
C ILE A 316 4.25 7.53 45.44
N ASP A 317 5.54 7.70 45.05
CA ASP A 317 6.68 7.15 45.79
C ASP A 317 6.77 7.77 47.19
N GLU A 318 6.55 9.07 47.33
CA GLU A 318 6.50 9.78 48.58
C GLU A 318 5.36 9.24 49.46
N HIS A 319 4.15 9.08 48.90
CA HIS A 319 3.01 8.54 49.63
C HIS A 319 3.24 7.10 50.09
N LEU A 320 3.74 6.23 49.22
CA LEU A 320 4.01 4.83 49.56
C LEU A 320 5.10 4.69 50.62
N ALA A 321 6.13 5.56 50.59
CA ALA A 321 7.13 5.58 51.67
C ALA A 321 6.55 5.94 53.02
N VAL A 322 5.61 6.89 53.06
CA VAL A 322 4.87 7.23 54.32
C VAL A 322 3.96 6.11 54.73
N VAL A 323 3.25 5.46 53.82
CA VAL A 323 2.39 4.29 54.10
C VAL A 323 3.21 3.12 54.67
N GLU A 324 4.43 2.89 54.16
CA GLU A 324 5.32 1.85 54.70
C GLU A 324 5.77 2.15 56.13
N ARG A 325 6.13 3.41 56.41
CA ARG A 325 6.42 3.87 57.78
C ARG A 325 5.19 3.71 58.67
N PHE A 326 4.00 4.05 58.20
CA PHE A 326 2.76 3.87 58.94
C PHE A 326 2.49 2.40 59.29
N ARG A 327 2.68 1.47 58.37
CA ARG A 327 2.49 0.02 58.58
C ARG A 327 3.39 -0.53 59.69
N PHE A 328 4.56 0.05 59.88
CA PHE A 328 5.45 -0.29 61.01
C PHE A 328 4.78 0.02 62.36
N PHE A 329 4.07 1.15 62.47
CA PHE A 329 3.36 1.55 63.68
C PHE A 329 2.05 0.80 63.86
N GLU A 330 1.30 0.54 62.77
CA GLU A 330 0.05 -0.22 62.81
C GLU A 330 0.20 -1.58 63.46
N GLN A 331 1.30 -2.23 63.28
CA GLN A 331 1.60 -3.54 63.88
C GLN A 331 1.92 -3.47 65.38
N ARG A 332 2.21 -2.28 65.90
CA ARG A 332 2.80 -2.07 67.25
C ARG A 332 1.96 -1.17 68.15
N ILE A 333 1.11 -0.37 67.60
CA ILE A 333 0.28 0.61 68.34
C ILE A 333 -1.21 0.35 68.08
N THR A 334 -2.02 0.24 69.12
CA THR A 334 -3.44 -0.16 69.05
C THR A 334 -4.38 0.97 68.61
N GLU A 335 -3.97 2.24 68.68
CA GLU A 335 -4.81 3.42 68.46
C GLU A 335 -4.40 4.21 67.17
N VAL A 336 -4.35 3.53 66.03
CA VAL A 336 -3.90 4.16 64.77
C VAL A 336 -5.05 4.26 63.74
N GLN A 337 -6.31 4.20 64.17
CA GLN A 337 -7.43 4.05 63.22
C GLN A 337 -7.67 5.29 62.34
N ASP A 338 -7.42 6.50 62.81
CA ASP A 338 -7.73 7.74 62.10
C ASP A 338 -6.85 7.95 60.86
N ALA A 339 -5.60 7.45 60.83
CA ALA A 339 -4.70 7.58 59.69
C ALA A 339 -5.05 6.65 58.52
N LYS A 340 -5.78 5.56 58.80
CA LYS A 340 -6.17 4.60 57.74
C LYS A 340 -7.05 5.20 56.65
N GLN A 341 -7.81 6.24 56.96
CA GLN A 341 -8.67 6.91 55.97
C GLN A 341 -7.90 7.65 54.91
N TYR A 342 -6.64 8.02 55.14
CA TYR A 342 -5.77 8.77 54.23
C TYR A 342 -4.93 7.87 53.32
N ILE A 343 -4.84 6.58 53.62
CA ILE A 343 -4.06 5.62 52.86
C ILE A 343 -4.63 5.46 51.45
N GLY A 344 -3.79 5.64 50.48
CA GLY A 344 -4.08 5.51 49.07
C GLY A 344 -4.59 6.79 48.41
N TYR A 345 -4.80 7.87 49.12
CA TYR A 345 -5.21 9.17 48.56
C TYR A 345 -4.03 10.13 48.57
N LEU A 346 -3.46 10.44 47.39
CA LEU A 346 -2.29 11.28 47.25
C LEU A 346 -2.47 12.70 47.84
N GLU A 347 -3.68 13.24 47.68
CA GLU A 347 -4.08 14.55 48.26
C GLU A 347 -3.95 14.64 49.80
N HIS A 348 -3.81 13.51 50.46
CA HIS A 348 -3.68 13.43 51.91
C HIS A 348 -2.28 13.03 52.37
N THR A 349 -1.27 13.04 51.48
CA THR A 349 0.09 12.63 51.80
C THR A 349 0.71 13.47 52.92
N GLU A 350 0.50 14.81 52.88
CA GLU A 350 1.00 15.71 53.92
C GLU A 350 0.38 15.40 55.29
N ALA A 351 -0.96 15.25 55.32
CA ALA A 351 -1.67 14.92 56.56
C ALA A 351 -1.25 13.56 57.12
N LEU A 352 -1.06 12.56 56.30
CA LEU A 352 -0.55 11.24 56.66
C LEU A 352 0.89 11.34 57.20
N THR A 353 1.74 12.16 56.57
CA THR A 353 3.14 12.42 57.01
C THR A 353 3.17 13.02 58.40
N GLU A 354 2.37 14.07 58.62
CA GLU A 354 2.30 14.70 59.96
C GLU A 354 1.89 13.71 61.06
N MET A 355 0.88 12.86 60.74
CA MET A 355 0.44 11.82 61.71
C MET A 355 1.54 10.78 61.96
N VAL A 356 2.22 10.32 60.94
CA VAL A 356 3.30 9.33 61.04
C VAL A 356 4.49 9.93 61.82
N ASP A 357 4.84 11.19 61.62
CA ASP A 357 5.88 11.87 62.37
C ASP A 357 5.51 12.04 63.85
N GLN A 358 4.25 12.30 64.19
CA GLN A 358 3.78 12.28 65.57
C GLN A 358 3.88 10.90 66.19
N LEU A 359 3.52 9.83 65.47
CA LEU A 359 3.68 8.45 65.94
C LEU A 359 5.17 8.09 66.15
N ASP A 360 6.05 8.55 65.29
CA ASP A 360 7.49 8.34 65.44
C ASP A 360 8.06 9.02 66.68
N LEU A 361 7.59 10.24 66.98
CA LEU A 361 7.94 10.95 68.21
C LEU A 361 7.44 10.19 69.46
N GLN A 362 6.16 9.76 69.47
CA GLN A 362 5.58 8.99 70.55
C GLN A 362 6.32 7.66 70.80
N TRP A 363 6.71 7.00 69.67
CA TRP A 363 7.46 5.77 69.75
C TRP A 363 8.84 5.99 70.35
N LYS A 364 9.56 7.02 69.95
CA LYS A 364 10.86 7.39 70.50
C LYS A 364 10.79 7.73 72.00
N ASP A 365 9.75 8.46 72.38
CA ASP A 365 9.54 8.76 73.80
C ASP A 365 9.23 7.48 74.60
N THR A 366 8.45 6.56 74.06
CA THR A 366 8.14 5.28 74.69
C THR A 366 9.38 4.41 74.80
N GLU A 367 10.20 4.36 73.72
CA GLU A 367 11.47 3.64 73.70
C GLU A 367 12.44 4.17 74.78
N LEU A 368 12.59 5.50 74.89
CA LEU A 368 13.44 6.15 75.92
C LEU A 368 12.90 5.83 77.34
N GLN A 369 11.60 5.82 77.53
CA GLN A 369 10.99 5.40 78.78
C GLN A 369 11.29 3.94 79.11
N CYS A 370 11.19 3.05 78.12
CA CYS A 370 11.53 1.64 78.30
C CYS A 370 12.99 1.46 78.64
N TYR A 371 13.91 2.15 77.97
CA TYR A 371 15.35 2.12 78.28
C TYR A 371 15.60 2.61 79.71
N SER A 372 14.97 3.69 80.11
CA SER A 372 15.13 4.22 81.49
C SER A 372 14.63 3.24 82.58
N ILE A 373 13.55 2.51 82.24
CA ILE A 373 12.98 1.45 83.13
C ILE A 373 13.96 0.27 83.16
N ILE A 374 14.48 -0.18 82.05
CA ILE A 374 15.46 -1.28 81.96
C ILE A 374 16.68 -0.94 82.79
N GLU A 375 17.27 0.27 82.57
CA GLU A 375 18.41 0.73 83.33
C GLU A 375 18.16 0.75 84.81
N LYS A 376 16.99 1.21 85.28
CA LYS A 376 16.59 1.19 86.66
C LYS A 376 16.51 -0.24 87.21
N TYR A 377 16.00 -1.20 86.49
CA TYR A 377 15.90 -2.60 86.96
C TYR A 377 17.27 -3.29 86.89
N GLN A 378 18.15 -2.96 85.93
CA GLN A 378 19.52 -3.45 85.89
C GLN A 378 20.32 -2.94 87.14
N THR A 379 20.14 -1.69 87.50
CA THR A 379 20.77 -1.13 88.73
C THR A 379 20.28 -1.79 89.99
N LEU A 380 19.08 -2.39 89.97
CA LEU A 380 18.52 -3.20 91.10
C LEU A 380 18.96 -4.68 91.06
N GLY A 381 19.87 -5.05 90.12
CA GLY A 381 20.46 -6.39 90.05
C GLY A 381 19.57 -7.44 89.38
N LEU A 382 18.54 -7.01 88.64
CA LEU A 382 17.70 -7.90 87.81
C LEU A 382 18.33 -8.10 86.46
N VAL A 383 18.54 -9.32 85.97
CA VAL A 383 19.03 -9.65 84.63
C VAL A 383 17.87 -9.53 83.61
N MET A 384 17.99 -8.61 82.65
CA MET A 384 16.99 -8.31 81.64
C MET A 384 17.52 -8.67 80.23
N ASP A 385 18.05 -9.90 80.07
CA ASP A 385 18.74 -10.32 78.85
C ASP A 385 17.81 -10.74 77.66
N ASP A 386 16.50 -10.76 77.84
CA ASP A 386 15.51 -11.25 76.83
C ASP A 386 14.37 -10.27 76.53
N TRP A 387 14.62 -8.96 76.55
CA TRP A 387 13.60 -7.96 76.18
C TRP A 387 13.96 -7.14 74.95
#